data_315a2c99df5d5df26eb3ca546ede9fa0
#
_entry.id   315a2c99df5d5df26eb3ca546ede9fa0
#
_cell.length_a   1.000
_cell.length_b   1.000
_cell.length_c   1.000
_cell.angle_alpha   90.00
_cell.angle_beta   90.00
_cell.angle_gamma   90.00
#
_symmetry.space_group_name_H-M   'P 1'
#
loop_
_entity.id
_entity.type
_entity.pdbx_description
1 polymer ?
#
loop_
_entity_poly.entity_id
_entity_poly.type
_entity_poly.pdbx_seq_one_letter_code
_entity_poly.pdbx_strand_id
1 'polypeptide(L)' 'MSMPRRRVKHKASFEDRLTDEARRFKEQAEELPPGPQRDDLKRKARDAEAAAHISRWLAQSA' A
#
# COMPACT_ATOMS: atom_id res chain seq x y z
N MET A 1 7.45 6.83 -30.34
CA MET A 1 7.31 6.44 -30.13
C MET A 1 7.24 5.89 -29.07
N SER A 2 7.11 5.37 -28.57
CA SER A 2 7.10 4.80 -27.73
C SER A 2 6.59 4.96 -26.56
N MET A 3 6.18 5.28 -26.08
CA MET A 3 5.73 5.54 -24.98
C MET A 3 4.62 5.01 -24.46
N PRO A 4 3.89 4.42 -24.99
CA PRO A 4 2.66 3.95 -24.50
C PRO A 4 2.72 2.91 -23.50
N ARG A 5 3.78 2.30 -23.26
CA ARG A 5 3.79 1.26 -22.42
C ARG A 5 3.39 1.57 -21.07
N ARG A 6 3.40 2.70 -20.60
CA ARG A 6 3.13 2.90 -19.29
C ARG A 6 1.74 2.67 -18.92
N ARG A 7 0.80 2.66 -19.74
CA ARG A 7 -0.49 2.44 -19.36
C ARG A 7 -0.78 1.13 -18.86
N VAL A 8 -0.14 0.14 -19.21
CA VAL A 8 -0.43 -1.18 -18.79
C VAL A 8 -0.15 -1.39 -17.37
N LYS A 9 0.53 -0.51 -16.70
CA LYS A 9 0.84 -0.72 -15.36
C LYS A 9 -0.07 -0.09 -14.40
N HIS A 10 -1.22 0.33 -14.80
CA HIS A 10 -2.11 0.96 -13.90
C HIS A 10 -2.45 0.14 -12.68
N LYS A 11 -2.81 -1.11 -12.85
CA LYS A 11 -3.14 -1.92 -11.72
C LYS A 11 -1.96 -2.16 -10.85
N ALA A 12 -0.86 -2.47 -11.45
CA ALA A 12 0.35 -2.71 -10.70
C ALA A 12 0.76 -1.47 -9.94
N SER A 13 0.60 -0.30 -10.56
CA SER A 13 0.94 0.93 -9.89
C SER A 13 0.11 1.17 -8.67
N PHE A 14 -1.17 0.83 -8.76
CA PHE A 14 -2.06 1.03 -7.63
C PHE A 14 -1.67 0.15 -6.46
N GLU A 15 -1.39 -1.10 -6.73
CA GLU A 15 -0.95 -2.02 -5.69
C GLU A 15 0.37 -1.61 -5.10
N ASP A 16 1.28 -1.17 -5.95
CA ASP A 16 2.58 -0.72 -5.48
C ASP A 16 2.44 0.49 -4.58
N ARG A 17 1.54 1.38 -4.94
CA ARG A 17 1.31 2.54 -4.14
C ARG A 17 0.79 2.18 -2.77
N LEU A 18 -0.17 1.26 -2.70
CA LEU A 18 -0.70 0.83 -1.41
C LEU A 18 0.36 0.15 -0.57
N THR A 19 1.20 -0.65 -1.20
CA THR A 19 2.28 -1.32 -0.50
C THR A 19 3.28 -0.31 0.05
N ASP A 20 3.58 0.70 -0.76
CA ASP A 20 4.50 1.75 -0.32
C ASP A 20 3.93 2.54 0.84
N GLU A 21 2.65 2.82 0.79
CA GLU A 21 2.00 3.54 1.88
C GLU A 21 2.07 2.73 3.16
N ALA A 22 1.81 1.44 3.06
CA ALA A 22 1.87 0.58 4.24
C ALA A 22 3.26 0.61 4.83
N ARG A 23 4.27 0.57 3.98
CA ARG A 23 5.65 0.59 4.44
C ARG A 23 5.96 1.91 5.14
N ARG A 24 5.52 3.01 4.56
CA ARG A 24 5.76 4.31 5.16
C ARG A 24 5.10 4.42 6.52
N PHE A 25 3.87 3.94 6.63
CA PHE A 25 3.19 3.99 7.92
C PHE A 25 3.93 3.15 8.94
N LYS A 26 4.44 2.00 8.55
CA LYS A 26 5.20 1.18 9.47
C LYS A 26 6.47 1.86 9.93
N GLU A 27 7.16 2.49 8.99
CA GLU A 27 8.39 3.19 9.34
C GLU A 27 8.12 4.35 10.29
N GLN A 28 7.05 5.09 10.02
CA GLN A 28 6.70 6.18 10.88
C GLN A 28 6.32 5.68 12.27
N ALA A 29 5.62 4.56 12.32
CA ALA A 29 5.23 4.00 13.60
C ALA A 29 6.45 3.61 14.42
N GLU A 30 7.47 3.11 13.75
CA GLU A 30 8.68 2.71 14.46
C GLU A 30 9.43 3.88 15.03
N GLU A 31 9.24 5.05 14.45
CA GLU A 31 9.91 6.23 14.95
C GLU A 31 9.18 6.87 16.12
N LEU A 32 7.98 6.43 16.40
CA LEU A 32 7.20 7.00 17.48
C LEU A 32 7.27 6.14 18.73
N PRO A 33 7.15 6.76 19.89
CA PRO A 33 7.09 5.99 21.12
C PRO A 33 5.76 5.24 21.20
N PRO A 34 5.68 4.20 22.00
CA PRO A 34 4.43 3.47 22.15
C PRO A 34 3.32 4.38 22.62
N GLY A 35 2.18 4.32 21.98
CA GLY A 35 1.06 5.14 22.32
C GLY A 35 0.04 5.18 21.23
N PRO A 36 -0.98 6.03 21.39
CA PRO A 36 -2.09 6.08 20.42
C PRO A 36 -1.65 6.46 19.03
N GLN A 37 -0.67 7.33 18.89
CA GLN A 37 -0.21 7.73 17.59
C GLN A 37 0.44 6.57 16.85
N ARG A 38 1.25 5.82 17.56
CA ARG A 38 1.91 4.69 16.97
C ARG A 38 0.88 3.63 16.58
N ASP A 39 -0.09 3.39 17.45
CA ASP A 39 -1.13 2.40 17.17
C ASP A 39 -1.94 2.81 15.97
N ASP A 40 -2.22 4.08 15.82
CA ASP A 40 -2.97 4.57 14.70
C ASP A 40 -2.23 4.34 13.38
N LEU A 41 -0.94 4.61 13.38
CA LEU A 41 -0.13 4.38 12.20
C LEU A 41 -0.04 2.90 11.87
N LYS A 42 0.06 2.06 12.87
CA LYS A 42 0.09 0.62 12.64
C LYS A 42 -1.22 0.15 12.02
N ARG A 43 -2.32 0.72 12.47
CA ARG A 43 -3.60 0.36 11.93
C ARG A 43 -3.71 0.80 10.48
N LYS A 44 -3.23 1.99 10.17
CA LYS A 44 -3.24 2.49 8.80
C LYS A 44 -2.38 1.62 7.91
N ALA A 45 -1.25 1.18 8.41
CA ALA A 45 -0.39 0.29 7.64
C ALA A 45 -1.10 -1.02 7.34
N ARG A 46 -1.78 -1.54 8.33
CA ARG A 46 -2.49 -2.79 8.16
C ARG A 46 -3.63 -2.63 7.16
N ASP A 47 -4.35 -1.51 7.23
CA ASP A 47 -5.43 -1.24 6.30
C ASP A 47 -4.90 -1.13 4.88
N ALA A 48 -3.77 -0.46 4.69
CA ALA A 48 -3.20 -0.32 3.37
C ALA A 48 -2.74 -1.67 2.83
N GLU A 49 -2.16 -2.50 3.67
CA GLU A 49 -1.76 -3.85 3.26
C GLU A 49 -2.96 -4.69 2.88
N ALA A 50 -4.02 -4.58 3.65
CA ALA A 50 -5.23 -5.33 3.36
C ALA A 50 -5.83 -4.88 2.04
N ALA A 51 -5.83 -3.58 1.78
CA ALA A 51 -6.35 -3.06 0.53
C ALA A 51 -5.53 -3.55 -0.65
N ALA A 52 -4.20 -3.58 -0.50
CA ALA A 52 -3.34 -4.07 -1.56
C ALA A 52 -3.60 -5.55 -1.83
N HIS A 53 -3.79 -6.30 -0.77
CA HIS A 53 -4.04 -7.73 -0.89
C HIS A 53 -5.37 -8.00 -1.59
N ILE A 54 -6.40 -7.29 -1.21
CA ILE A 54 -7.71 -7.45 -1.80
C ILE A 54 -7.68 -7.05 -3.26
N SER A 55 -6.99 -5.98 -3.57
CA SER A 55 -6.88 -5.52 -4.93
C SER A 55 -6.22 -6.57 -5.82
N ARG A 56 -5.17 -7.19 -5.31
CA ARG A 56 -4.49 -8.24 -6.04
C ARG A 56 -5.38 -9.45 -6.21
N TRP A 57 -6.10 -9.80 -5.16
CA TRP A 57 -6.98 -10.95 -5.19
C TRP A 57 -8.09 -10.75 -6.22
N LEU A 58 -8.69 -9.57 -6.27
CA LEU A 58 -9.73 -9.28 -7.22
C LEU A 58 -9.20 -9.34 -8.65
N ALA A 59 -8.01 -8.85 -8.85
CA ALA A 59 -7.42 -8.88 -10.18
C ALA A 59 -7.21 -10.31 -10.63
N GLN A 60 -6.84 -11.19 -9.73
CA GLN A 60 -6.65 -12.58 -10.08
C GLN A 60 -7.95 -13.30 -10.33
N SER A 61 -8.98 -12.90 -9.63
CA SER A 61 -10.27 -13.53 -9.78
C SER A 61 -10.93 -13.18 -11.09
N ALA A 62 -10.63 -12.07 -11.62
CA ALA A 62 -11.24 -11.67 -12.85
C ALA A 62 -10.60 -12.38 -14.01
#